data_faf377d2b6bf3ee21b7245087efc490d
#
_entry.id   faf377d2b6bf3ee21b7245087efc490d
#
_cell.length_a   1.000
_cell.length_b   1.000
_cell.length_c   1.000
_cell.angle_alpha   90.00
_cell.angle_beta   90.00
_cell.angle_gamma   90.00
#
_symmetry.space_group_name_H-M   'P 1'
#
loop_
_entity.id
_entity.type
_entity.pdbx_description
1 polymer ?
#
loop_
_entity_poly.entity_id
_entity_poly.type
_entity_poly.pdbx_seq_one_letter_code
_entity_poly.pdbx_strand_id
1 'polypeptide(L)'
;METEILARIQFAFTVAFHYIYPPLSIGLGLILVIMEGMYLKTGLLHYKHMTQFWIKIFALIFGIGVATGIVMEFEFGTNWATYSKYVGDIFGSALAAEGIFAFALESGFLGVLLFGWNKVHPKVHYFSTIMVFLGSMFSAVWIVVANSWQQTPAGYHIVGEGLNARAEITDFWAMVFNPSSIDRLSHVWIGSFLSGAFLVLSVNAYYIIKKKHLEIAKPSFKIALIIATMFSFAQLATGHKSADGVSKNQPAKLAALEGHYDSSAAADMYLFGWVNNKSQEVKGIKIPGGLSFLLYQNFSTPVTGLNAFKQDERPTQINAIFQVYHIMIAIGMFLIGLTAYASWLIYKGKLFEKKWLLQIFAWSVFLPQIANQAGWFAAEMGRQPWVVYGLLRTSDALSKSVKANQIIFSLILFGLVYLTLFVLFIYLLNKKIKHGPVPLKSIMDNYSNREERINI
;
A
#
# COMPACT_ATOMS: atom_id res chain seq x y z
N MET A 1 12.36 -24.82 13.51
CA MET A 1 12.78 -24.20 12.22
C MET A 1 11.72 -24.40 11.14
N GLU A 2 11.28 -25.61 10.83
CA GLU A 2 10.28 -25.87 9.78
C GLU A 2 8.94 -25.20 10.07
N THR A 3 8.38 -25.36 11.28
CA THR A 3 7.12 -24.72 11.70
C THR A 3 7.19 -23.19 11.62
N GLU A 4 8.31 -22.59 12.03
CA GLU A 4 8.52 -21.14 11.97
C GLU A 4 8.51 -20.63 10.51
N ILE A 5 9.26 -21.30 9.63
CA ILE A 5 9.32 -20.91 8.21
C ILE A 5 7.93 -21.01 7.57
N LEU A 6 7.20 -22.10 7.83
CA LEU A 6 5.85 -22.29 7.30
C LEU A 6 4.87 -21.24 7.82
N ALA A 7 4.90 -20.90 9.11
CA ALA A 7 4.06 -19.86 9.69
C ALA A 7 4.37 -18.48 9.10
N ARG A 8 5.65 -18.16 8.86
CA ARG A 8 6.07 -16.92 8.20
C ARG A 8 5.62 -16.87 6.74
N ILE A 9 5.73 -18.00 6.01
CA ILE A 9 5.23 -18.07 4.62
C ILE A 9 3.72 -17.87 4.59
N GLN A 10 2.97 -18.50 5.49
CA GLN A 10 1.51 -18.33 5.53
C GLN A 10 1.13 -16.90 5.83
N PHE A 11 1.73 -16.27 6.83
CA PHE A 11 1.50 -14.86 7.16
C PHE A 11 1.86 -13.95 5.98
N ALA A 12 3.02 -14.15 5.37
CA ALA A 12 3.45 -13.36 4.21
C ALA A 12 2.48 -13.50 3.03
N PHE A 13 1.99 -14.71 2.77
CA PHE A 13 1.02 -14.98 1.71
C PHE A 13 -0.33 -14.31 1.98
N THR A 14 -0.85 -14.42 3.21
CA THR A 14 -2.12 -13.82 3.63
C THR A 14 -2.06 -12.30 3.54
N VAL A 15 -1.02 -11.68 4.09
CA VAL A 15 -0.86 -10.22 4.06
C VAL A 15 -0.61 -9.73 2.63
N ALA A 16 0.22 -10.40 1.83
CA ALA A 16 0.47 -10.02 0.44
C ALA A 16 -0.82 -10.07 -0.39
N PHE A 17 -1.67 -11.06 -0.17
CA PHE A 17 -2.97 -11.13 -0.84
C PHE A 17 -3.92 -10.02 -0.39
N HIS A 18 -4.05 -9.80 0.91
CA HIS A 18 -4.88 -8.72 1.44
C HIS A 18 -4.40 -7.35 0.96
N TYR A 19 -3.08 -7.10 0.98
CA TYR A 19 -2.49 -5.80 0.66
C TYR A 19 -2.61 -5.38 -0.82
N ILE A 20 -3.23 -6.21 -1.67
CA ILE A 20 -3.63 -5.81 -3.03
C ILE A 20 -4.76 -4.78 -2.97
N TYR A 21 -5.72 -4.90 -2.04
CA TYR A 21 -6.98 -4.17 -2.07
C TYR A 21 -6.96 -2.82 -1.34
N PRO A 22 -6.43 -2.68 -0.11
CA PRO A 22 -6.43 -1.41 0.61
C PRO A 22 -5.75 -0.26 -0.13
N PRO A 23 -4.56 -0.42 -0.76
CA PRO A 23 -3.96 0.66 -1.53
C PRO A 23 -4.83 1.11 -2.72
N LEU A 24 -5.53 0.18 -3.37
CA LEU A 24 -6.44 0.50 -4.46
C LEU A 24 -7.68 1.24 -3.97
N SER A 25 -8.29 0.83 -2.84
CA SER A 25 -9.48 1.49 -2.29
C SER A 25 -9.16 2.89 -1.76
N ILE A 26 -8.09 3.08 -1.01
CA ILE A 26 -7.64 4.39 -0.51
C ILE A 26 -7.36 5.34 -1.69
N GLY A 27 -6.56 4.88 -2.66
CA GLY A 27 -6.20 5.72 -3.81
C GLY A 27 -7.38 6.04 -4.72
N LEU A 28 -8.26 5.08 -4.96
CA LEU A 28 -9.48 5.32 -5.74
C LEU A 28 -10.47 6.21 -4.99
N GLY A 29 -10.56 6.09 -3.65
CA GLY A 29 -11.36 6.97 -2.80
C GLY A 29 -10.99 8.44 -2.98
N LEU A 30 -9.71 8.79 -2.97
CA LEU A 30 -9.23 10.15 -3.25
C LEU A 30 -9.70 10.65 -4.63
N ILE A 31 -9.59 9.79 -5.64
CA ILE A 31 -9.99 10.14 -7.01
C ILE A 31 -11.50 10.36 -7.10
N LEU A 32 -12.31 9.56 -6.41
CA LEU A 32 -13.75 9.73 -6.33
C LEU A 32 -14.13 11.08 -5.71
N VAL A 33 -13.48 11.47 -4.61
CA VAL A 33 -13.68 12.79 -3.98
C VAL A 33 -13.40 13.92 -4.98
N ILE A 34 -12.30 13.83 -5.74
CA ILE A 34 -11.94 14.85 -6.73
C ILE A 34 -12.95 14.88 -7.87
N MET A 35 -13.30 13.73 -8.46
CA MET A 35 -14.22 13.66 -9.59
C MET A 35 -15.62 14.15 -9.22
N GLU A 36 -16.14 13.77 -8.06
CA GLU A 36 -17.45 14.22 -7.59
C GLU A 36 -17.44 15.71 -7.21
N GLY A 37 -16.36 16.19 -6.58
CA GLY A 37 -16.15 17.61 -6.31
C GLY A 37 -16.14 18.44 -7.59
N MET A 38 -15.54 17.95 -8.68
CA MET A 38 -15.59 18.59 -9.99
C MET A 38 -17.01 18.60 -10.57
N TYR A 39 -17.79 17.53 -10.38
CA TYR A 39 -19.21 17.53 -10.77
C TYR A 39 -19.99 18.61 -10.02
N LEU A 40 -19.85 18.70 -8.69
CA LEU A 40 -20.55 19.73 -7.91
C LEU A 40 -20.16 21.15 -8.29
N LYS A 41 -18.87 21.38 -8.62
CA LYS A 41 -18.37 22.71 -8.99
C LYS A 41 -18.80 23.13 -10.40
N THR A 42 -18.83 22.20 -11.35
CA THR A 42 -19.03 22.51 -12.77
C THR A 42 -20.43 22.19 -13.29
N GLY A 43 -21.19 21.33 -12.62
CA GLY A 43 -22.48 20.80 -13.10
C GLY A 43 -22.35 19.83 -14.28
N LEU A 44 -21.15 19.56 -14.80
CA LEU A 44 -20.95 18.78 -16.01
C LEU A 44 -21.20 17.28 -15.78
N LEU A 45 -22.16 16.73 -16.52
CA LEU A 45 -22.63 15.35 -16.37
C LEU A 45 -21.54 14.28 -16.58
N HIS A 46 -20.52 14.57 -17.41
CA HIS A 46 -19.44 13.61 -17.62
C HIS A 46 -18.66 13.30 -16.32
N TYR A 47 -18.49 14.26 -15.40
CA TYR A 47 -17.88 13.99 -14.09
C TYR A 47 -18.78 13.13 -13.20
N LYS A 48 -20.10 13.34 -13.22
CA LYS A 48 -21.05 12.49 -12.51
C LYS A 48 -20.94 11.03 -12.97
N HIS A 49 -20.98 10.80 -14.30
CA HIS A 49 -20.93 9.44 -14.84
C HIS A 49 -19.57 8.76 -14.68
N MET A 50 -18.49 9.55 -14.74
CA MET A 50 -17.15 9.13 -14.40
C MET A 50 -17.10 8.60 -12.95
N THR A 51 -17.60 9.38 -11.99
CA THR A 51 -17.66 9.02 -10.58
C THR A 51 -18.51 7.75 -10.37
N GLN A 52 -19.70 7.69 -10.96
CA GLN A 52 -20.58 6.51 -10.89
C GLN A 52 -19.93 5.22 -11.42
N PHE A 53 -19.14 5.33 -12.48
CA PHE A 53 -18.39 4.18 -13.01
C PHE A 53 -17.33 3.72 -12.01
N TRP A 54 -16.53 4.64 -11.47
CA TRP A 54 -15.46 4.32 -10.55
C TRP A 54 -15.96 3.86 -9.17
N ILE A 55 -17.09 4.34 -8.69
CA ILE A 55 -17.75 3.84 -7.46
C ILE A 55 -18.07 2.35 -7.58
N LYS A 56 -18.51 1.86 -8.75
CA LYS A 56 -18.79 0.42 -8.96
C LYS A 56 -17.53 -0.44 -8.91
N ILE A 57 -16.38 0.09 -9.30
CA ILE A 57 -15.09 -0.58 -9.19
C ILE A 57 -14.60 -0.50 -7.74
N PHE A 58 -14.73 0.66 -7.10
CA PHE A 58 -14.42 0.86 -5.68
C PHE A 58 -15.15 -0.15 -4.80
N ALA A 59 -16.47 -0.31 -4.98
CA ALA A 59 -17.28 -1.25 -4.20
C ALA A 59 -16.80 -2.71 -4.32
N LEU A 60 -16.32 -3.12 -5.51
CA LEU A 60 -15.77 -4.44 -5.71
C LEU A 60 -14.45 -4.62 -4.96
N ILE A 61 -13.54 -3.65 -5.08
CA ILE A 61 -12.23 -3.66 -4.41
C ILE A 61 -12.43 -3.66 -2.90
N PHE A 62 -13.26 -2.75 -2.41
CA PHE A 62 -13.57 -2.59 -0.98
C PHE A 62 -14.18 -3.88 -0.38
N GLY A 63 -15.19 -4.46 -1.04
CA GLY A 63 -15.83 -5.67 -0.52
C GLY A 63 -14.89 -6.87 -0.38
N ILE A 64 -13.96 -7.04 -1.33
CA ILE A 64 -12.96 -8.11 -1.24
C ILE A 64 -11.87 -7.74 -0.20
N GLY A 65 -11.51 -6.46 -0.12
CA GLY A 65 -10.58 -5.97 0.90
C GLY A 65 -11.06 -6.28 2.32
N VAL A 66 -12.33 -5.97 2.63
CA VAL A 66 -12.94 -6.29 3.94
C VAL A 66 -12.94 -7.81 4.20
N ALA A 67 -13.37 -8.62 3.23
CA ALA A 67 -13.41 -10.06 3.40
C ALA A 67 -12.02 -10.68 3.70
N THR A 68 -10.99 -10.21 3.01
CA THR A 68 -9.61 -10.69 3.21
C THR A 68 -8.96 -10.14 4.47
N GLY A 69 -9.36 -8.95 4.93
CA GLY A 69 -8.91 -8.37 6.20
C GLY A 69 -9.36 -9.18 7.40
N ILE A 70 -10.62 -9.60 7.43
CA ILE A 70 -11.15 -10.47 8.48
C ILE A 70 -10.35 -11.78 8.60
N VAL A 71 -9.99 -12.40 7.46
CA VAL A 71 -9.17 -13.63 7.47
C VAL A 71 -7.79 -13.38 8.08
N MET A 72 -7.19 -12.22 7.80
CA MET A 72 -5.87 -11.86 8.35
C MET A 72 -5.89 -11.75 9.89
N GLU A 73 -6.96 -11.22 10.48
CA GLU A 73 -7.09 -11.12 11.94
C GLU A 73 -7.14 -12.49 12.61
N PHE A 74 -7.83 -13.46 12.02
CA PHE A 74 -7.86 -14.82 12.55
C PHE A 74 -6.48 -15.49 12.58
N GLU A 75 -5.57 -15.14 11.69
CA GLU A 75 -4.25 -15.74 11.63
C GLU A 75 -3.38 -15.38 12.85
N PHE A 76 -3.58 -14.21 13.43
CA PHE A 76 -2.91 -13.81 14.68
C PHE A 76 -3.25 -14.76 15.85
N GLY A 77 -4.50 -15.22 15.94
CA GLY A 77 -4.95 -16.13 16.98
C GLY A 77 -4.55 -17.60 16.75
N THR A 78 -4.19 -17.99 15.52
CA THR A 78 -3.82 -19.36 15.16
C THR A 78 -2.30 -19.61 15.29
N ASN A 79 -1.52 -19.16 14.32
CA ASN A 79 -0.08 -19.46 14.26
C ASN A 79 0.77 -18.59 15.19
N TRP A 80 0.26 -17.43 15.60
CA TRP A 80 0.99 -16.38 16.31
C TRP A 80 0.38 -16.04 17.67
N ALA A 81 -0.19 -17.02 18.37
CA ALA A 81 -0.88 -16.79 19.65
C ALA A 81 0.04 -16.22 20.74
N THR A 82 1.31 -16.64 20.82
CA THR A 82 2.27 -16.08 21.77
C THR A 82 2.53 -14.60 21.47
N TYR A 83 2.74 -14.27 20.20
CA TYR A 83 2.86 -12.87 19.75
C TYR A 83 1.60 -12.06 20.07
N SER A 84 0.42 -12.58 19.71
CA SER A 84 -0.85 -11.91 19.97
C SER A 84 -1.10 -11.62 21.45
N LYS A 85 -0.69 -12.54 22.32
CA LYS A 85 -0.73 -12.35 23.78
C LYS A 85 0.27 -11.27 24.23
N TYR A 86 1.47 -11.26 23.65
CA TYR A 86 2.53 -10.32 24.00
C TYR A 86 2.17 -8.87 23.64
N VAL A 87 1.56 -8.65 22.46
CA VAL A 87 1.18 -7.31 21.98
C VAL A 87 -0.30 -6.98 22.18
N GLY A 88 -1.04 -7.81 22.95
CA GLY A 88 -2.50 -7.75 23.01
C GLY A 88 -3.07 -6.39 23.44
N ASP A 89 -2.44 -5.69 24.36
CA ASP A 89 -2.86 -4.36 24.79
C ASP A 89 -2.59 -3.32 23.71
N ILE A 90 -1.43 -3.37 23.07
CA ILE A 90 -1.01 -2.44 22.00
C ILE A 90 -1.89 -2.61 20.74
N PHE A 91 -1.97 -3.84 20.23
CA PHE A 91 -2.72 -4.16 19.03
C PHE A 91 -4.23 -4.09 19.25
N GLY A 92 -4.71 -4.59 20.40
CA GLY A 92 -6.13 -4.52 20.73
C GLY A 92 -6.65 -3.11 20.78
N SER A 93 -5.89 -2.17 21.32
CA SER A 93 -6.24 -0.76 21.33
C SER A 93 -6.28 -0.14 19.94
N ALA A 94 -5.29 -0.45 19.09
CA ALA A 94 -5.25 0.03 17.70
C ALA A 94 -6.39 -0.56 16.86
N LEU A 95 -6.64 -1.87 16.93
CA LEU A 95 -7.70 -2.54 16.20
C LEU A 95 -9.11 -2.13 16.69
N ALA A 96 -9.29 -1.90 18.00
CA ALA A 96 -10.54 -1.35 18.52
C ALA A 96 -10.81 0.06 17.99
N ALA A 97 -9.79 0.90 17.94
CA ALA A 97 -9.90 2.23 17.34
C ALA A 97 -10.21 2.17 15.84
N GLU A 98 -9.64 1.23 15.10
CA GLU A 98 -9.98 0.97 13.69
C GLU A 98 -11.45 0.60 13.54
N GLY A 99 -11.94 -0.38 14.30
CA GLY A 99 -13.33 -0.83 14.26
C GLY A 99 -14.33 0.29 14.57
N ILE A 100 -14.06 1.09 15.60
CA ILE A 100 -14.96 2.17 16.05
C ILE A 100 -14.91 3.37 15.11
N PHE A 101 -13.72 3.86 14.76
CA PHE A 101 -13.59 5.15 14.07
C PHE A 101 -13.50 5.00 12.54
N ALA A 102 -12.86 3.95 12.02
CA ALA A 102 -12.70 3.77 10.60
C ALA A 102 -13.84 2.96 9.99
N PHE A 103 -14.04 1.73 10.44
CA PHE A 103 -15.03 0.82 9.84
C PHE A 103 -16.47 1.30 10.01
N ALA A 104 -16.83 1.90 11.17
CA ALA A 104 -18.15 2.50 11.37
C ALA A 104 -18.38 3.68 10.40
N LEU A 105 -17.34 4.50 10.17
CA LEU A 105 -17.41 5.61 9.23
C LEU A 105 -17.59 5.11 7.79
N GLU A 106 -16.81 4.12 7.36
CA GLU A 106 -16.92 3.53 6.03
C GLU A 106 -18.27 2.87 5.80
N SER A 107 -18.67 1.93 6.67
CA SER A 107 -19.92 1.17 6.53
C SER A 107 -21.15 2.06 6.60
N GLY A 108 -21.16 3.07 7.48
CA GLY A 108 -22.28 4.00 7.65
C GLY A 108 -22.55 4.83 6.39
N PHE A 109 -21.51 5.29 5.70
CA PHE A 109 -21.67 6.12 4.50
C PHE A 109 -21.60 5.36 3.18
N LEU A 110 -21.12 4.12 3.16
CA LEU A 110 -20.99 3.31 1.95
C LEU A 110 -22.34 3.09 1.26
N GLY A 111 -23.40 2.87 2.02
CA GLY A 111 -24.78 2.72 1.49
C GLY A 111 -25.24 3.95 0.72
N VAL A 112 -24.96 5.15 1.24
CA VAL A 112 -25.27 6.42 0.57
C VAL A 112 -24.41 6.59 -0.69
N LEU A 113 -23.11 6.30 -0.60
CA LEU A 113 -22.19 6.35 -1.75
C LEU A 113 -22.66 5.46 -2.90
N LEU A 114 -23.12 4.25 -2.62
CA LEU A 114 -23.51 3.27 -3.64
C LEU A 114 -24.90 3.53 -4.22
N PHE A 115 -25.88 3.92 -3.38
CA PHE A 115 -27.30 3.92 -3.72
C PHE A 115 -27.96 5.30 -3.61
N GLY A 116 -27.24 6.35 -3.18
CA GLY A 116 -27.78 7.66 -2.85
C GLY A 116 -27.94 8.63 -4.03
N TRP A 117 -27.33 8.39 -5.20
CA TRP A 117 -27.22 9.35 -6.33
C TRP A 117 -28.49 10.12 -6.68
N ASN A 118 -29.65 9.49 -6.64
CA ASN A 118 -30.94 10.12 -6.98
C ASN A 118 -31.89 10.13 -5.79
N LYS A 119 -31.40 9.86 -4.58
CA LYS A 119 -32.21 9.74 -3.34
C LYS A 119 -31.88 10.80 -2.30
N VAL A 120 -30.66 11.33 -2.34
CA VAL A 120 -30.20 12.36 -1.41
C VAL A 120 -29.73 13.60 -2.17
N HIS A 121 -29.64 14.73 -1.45
CA HIS A 121 -29.11 15.95 -2.03
C HIS A 121 -27.63 15.76 -2.46
N PRO A 122 -27.17 16.30 -3.61
CA PRO A 122 -25.80 16.08 -4.12
C PRO A 122 -24.69 16.38 -3.11
N LYS A 123 -24.85 17.41 -2.27
CA LYS A 123 -23.85 17.73 -1.22
C LYS A 123 -23.80 16.64 -0.13
N VAL A 124 -24.92 15.97 0.18
CA VAL A 124 -24.94 14.86 1.15
C VAL A 124 -24.26 13.63 0.55
N HIS A 125 -24.47 13.37 -0.73
CA HIS A 125 -23.76 12.31 -1.44
C HIS A 125 -22.26 12.55 -1.44
N TYR A 126 -21.83 13.76 -1.79
CA TYR A 126 -20.41 14.15 -1.77
C TYR A 126 -19.78 14.05 -0.37
N PHE A 127 -20.52 14.49 0.66
CA PHE A 127 -20.09 14.32 2.03
C PHE A 127 -19.87 12.84 2.37
N SER A 128 -20.77 11.96 1.92
CA SER A 128 -20.62 10.51 2.11
C SER A 128 -19.40 9.95 1.38
N THR A 129 -19.09 10.45 0.18
CA THR A 129 -17.87 10.09 -0.56
C THR A 129 -16.60 10.47 0.21
N ILE A 130 -16.59 11.67 0.80
CA ILE A 130 -15.48 12.13 1.67
C ILE A 130 -15.37 11.23 2.91
N MET A 131 -16.48 10.90 3.56
CA MET A 131 -16.46 10.08 4.79
C MET A 131 -15.96 8.66 4.52
N VAL A 132 -16.37 8.03 3.42
CA VAL A 132 -15.84 6.71 3.03
C VAL A 132 -14.34 6.79 2.73
N PHE A 133 -13.88 7.81 2.02
CA PHE A 133 -12.45 8.01 1.77
C PHE A 133 -11.65 8.22 3.08
N LEU A 134 -12.14 9.06 3.98
CA LEU A 134 -11.50 9.30 5.27
C LEU A 134 -11.50 8.04 6.15
N GLY A 135 -12.59 7.26 6.13
CA GLY A 135 -12.65 5.97 6.81
C GLY A 135 -11.53 5.03 6.35
N SER A 136 -11.35 4.86 5.04
CA SER A 136 -10.26 4.05 4.47
C SER A 136 -8.88 4.58 4.86
N MET A 137 -8.70 5.89 4.93
CA MET A 137 -7.45 6.48 5.42
C MET A 137 -7.22 6.21 6.91
N PHE A 138 -8.27 6.33 7.75
CA PHE A 138 -8.17 6.06 9.18
C PHE A 138 -7.92 4.58 9.49
N SER A 139 -8.49 3.65 8.71
CA SER A 139 -8.14 2.22 8.81
C SER A 139 -6.63 2.03 8.62
N ALA A 140 -6.04 2.63 7.58
CA ALA A 140 -4.60 2.58 7.36
C ALA A 140 -3.79 3.20 8.52
N VAL A 141 -4.29 4.22 9.22
CA VAL A 141 -3.59 4.78 10.39
C VAL A 141 -3.37 3.71 11.45
N TRP A 142 -4.43 3.01 11.85
CA TRP A 142 -4.35 2.11 12.99
C TRP A 142 -3.49 0.87 12.70
N ILE A 143 -3.61 0.28 11.52
CA ILE A 143 -2.76 -0.86 11.15
C ILE A 143 -1.28 -0.43 10.97
N VAL A 144 -1.02 0.77 10.46
CA VAL A 144 0.35 1.29 10.35
C VAL A 144 0.91 1.66 11.73
N VAL A 145 0.10 2.19 12.65
CA VAL A 145 0.51 2.43 14.04
C VAL A 145 0.95 1.12 14.70
N ALA A 146 0.13 0.06 14.61
CA ALA A 146 0.47 -1.25 15.14
C ALA A 146 1.76 -1.79 14.50
N ASN A 147 1.89 -1.73 13.18
CA ASN A 147 3.08 -2.21 12.47
C ASN A 147 4.33 -1.35 12.74
N SER A 148 4.19 -0.03 12.87
CA SER A 148 5.31 0.86 13.20
C SER A 148 5.79 0.68 14.63
N TRP A 149 4.87 0.41 15.56
CA TRP A 149 5.24 0.07 16.94
C TRP A 149 6.12 -1.18 17.00
N GLN A 150 5.85 -2.21 16.21
CA GLN A 150 6.75 -3.38 16.11
C GLN A 150 8.15 -3.01 15.65
N GLN A 151 8.30 -1.97 14.84
CA GLN A 151 9.60 -1.50 14.32
C GLN A 151 10.34 -0.65 15.36
N THR A 152 9.63 0.22 16.06
CA THR A 152 10.16 1.20 17.03
C THR A 152 9.24 1.30 18.25
N PRO A 153 9.27 0.29 19.15
CA PRO A 153 8.39 0.26 20.32
C PRO A 153 8.57 1.49 21.20
N ALA A 154 7.46 2.13 21.60
CA ALA A 154 7.43 3.29 22.48
C ALA A 154 6.13 3.32 23.30
N GLY A 155 6.11 4.03 24.44
CA GLY A 155 4.94 4.21 25.28
C GLY A 155 4.42 2.95 25.97
N TYR A 156 5.30 2.03 26.33
CA TYR A 156 4.97 0.72 26.90
C TYR A 156 5.85 0.39 28.11
N HIS A 157 5.44 -0.61 28.87
CA HIS A 157 6.28 -1.36 29.81
C HIS A 157 6.02 -2.87 29.66
N ILE A 158 6.95 -3.69 30.12
CA ILE A 158 6.80 -5.14 30.10
C ILE A 158 6.29 -5.62 31.44
N VAL A 159 5.21 -6.37 31.42
CA VAL A 159 4.59 -7.04 32.60
C VAL A 159 4.71 -8.54 32.46
N GLY A 160 5.05 -9.21 33.55
CA GLY A 160 5.28 -10.66 33.58
C GLY A 160 6.67 -11.04 33.06
N GLU A 161 6.97 -12.34 33.10
CA GLU A 161 8.25 -12.90 32.69
C GLU A 161 8.08 -14.12 31.77
N GLY A 162 9.08 -14.36 30.94
CA GLY A 162 9.13 -15.50 30.02
C GLY A 162 7.91 -15.53 29.07
N LEU A 163 7.16 -16.62 29.08
CA LEU A 163 5.98 -16.83 28.23
C LEU A 163 4.74 -16.03 28.65
N ASN A 164 4.76 -15.44 29.84
CA ASN A 164 3.72 -14.58 30.34
C ASN A 164 4.06 -13.10 30.20
N ALA A 165 5.24 -12.78 29.66
CA ALA A 165 5.62 -11.43 29.35
C ALA A 165 4.65 -10.82 28.30
N ARG A 166 4.23 -9.59 28.55
CA ARG A 166 3.38 -8.82 27.66
C ARG A 166 3.73 -7.33 27.71
N ALA A 167 3.57 -6.65 26.59
CA ALA A 167 3.71 -5.20 26.51
C ALA A 167 2.36 -4.56 26.87
N GLU A 168 2.35 -3.69 27.87
CA GLU A 168 1.19 -2.90 28.24
C GLU A 168 1.45 -1.42 27.99
N ILE A 169 0.42 -0.67 27.57
CA ILE A 169 0.52 0.74 27.24
C ILE A 169 0.71 1.57 28.53
N THR A 170 1.73 2.40 28.55
CA THR A 170 1.94 3.42 29.58
C THR A 170 1.59 4.82 29.11
N ASP A 171 1.77 5.06 27.80
CA ASP A 171 1.42 6.31 27.14
C ASP A 171 0.85 6.02 25.75
N PHE A 172 -0.46 6.18 25.60
CA PHE A 172 -1.17 5.91 24.35
C PHE A 172 -0.65 6.77 23.17
N TRP A 173 -0.38 8.06 23.43
CA TRP A 173 0.08 8.93 22.37
C TRP A 173 1.53 8.69 21.97
N ALA A 174 2.38 8.32 22.93
CA ALA A 174 3.74 7.87 22.61
C ALA A 174 3.74 6.55 21.82
N MET A 175 2.78 5.66 22.07
CA MET A 175 2.59 4.44 21.26
C MET A 175 2.11 4.79 19.86
N VAL A 176 1.11 5.67 19.70
CA VAL A 176 0.58 6.08 18.39
C VAL A 176 1.64 6.84 17.57
N PHE A 177 2.31 7.79 18.19
CA PHE A 177 3.36 8.61 17.57
C PHE A 177 4.77 8.06 17.82
N ASN A 178 4.91 6.73 17.83
CA ASN A 178 6.23 6.11 17.93
C ASN A 178 7.19 6.63 16.82
N PRO A 179 8.52 6.51 16.99
CA PRO A 179 9.51 7.18 16.14
C PRO A 179 9.38 6.93 14.63
N SER A 180 8.69 5.86 14.20
CA SER A 180 8.51 5.54 12.78
C SER A 180 7.09 5.70 12.24
N SER A 181 6.10 6.01 13.09
CA SER A 181 4.67 6.06 12.70
C SER A 181 4.39 7.01 11.54
N ILE A 182 4.77 8.29 11.69
CA ILE A 182 4.41 9.34 10.72
C ILE A 182 5.11 9.10 9.38
N ASP A 183 6.39 8.73 9.43
CA ASP A 183 7.19 8.51 8.22
C ASP A 183 6.65 7.32 7.42
N ARG A 184 6.31 6.24 8.10
CA ARG A 184 5.71 5.06 7.48
C ARG A 184 4.30 5.32 6.97
N LEU A 185 3.46 6.00 7.75
CA LEU A 185 2.09 6.32 7.37
C LEU A 185 2.02 7.21 6.13
N SER A 186 2.83 8.28 6.09
CA SER A 186 2.88 9.18 4.94
C SER A 186 3.35 8.44 3.68
N HIS A 187 4.36 7.58 3.80
CA HIS A 187 4.86 6.78 2.68
C HIS A 187 3.81 5.77 2.16
N VAL A 188 3.10 5.09 3.06
CA VAL A 188 2.03 4.14 2.74
C VAL A 188 0.83 4.83 2.08
N TRP A 189 0.39 5.97 2.58
CA TRP A 189 -0.71 6.72 1.97
C TRP A 189 -0.38 7.17 0.55
N ILE A 190 0.81 7.74 0.34
CA ILE A 190 1.22 8.20 -0.99
C ILE A 190 1.34 7.01 -1.95
N GLY A 191 1.89 5.88 -1.52
CA GLY A 191 1.92 4.64 -2.31
C GLY A 191 0.52 4.13 -2.66
N SER A 192 -0.44 4.30 -1.75
CA SER A 192 -1.85 3.96 -1.98
C SER A 192 -2.50 4.91 -3.00
N PHE A 193 -2.24 6.21 -2.91
CA PHE A 193 -2.73 7.18 -3.90
C PHE A 193 -2.19 6.89 -5.30
N LEU A 194 -0.92 6.49 -5.40
CA LEU A 194 -0.34 6.03 -6.65
C LEU A 194 -1.05 4.77 -7.18
N SER A 195 -1.34 3.79 -6.34
CA SER A 195 -2.04 2.57 -6.75
C SER A 195 -3.40 2.86 -7.36
N GLY A 196 -4.22 3.71 -6.73
CA GLY A 196 -5.50 4.13 -7.27
C GLY A 196 -5.37 4.95 -8.55
N ALA A 197 -4.40 5.88 -8.61
CA ALA A 197 -4.17 6.70 -9.79
C ALA A 197 -3.75 5.85 -11.01
N PHE A 198 -2.85 4.88 -10.81
CA PHE A 198 -2.41 3.99 -11.88
C PHE A 198 -3.48 2.98 -12.31
N LEU A 199 -4.39 2.57 -11.43
CA LEU A 199 -5.58 1.82 -11.82
C LEU A 199 -6.45 2.64 -12.78
N VAL A 200 -6.70 3.90 -12.46
CA VAL A 200 -7.50 4.80 -13.29
C VAL A 200 -6.79 5.10 -14.62
N LEU A 201 -5.49 5.36 -14.61
CA LEU A 201 -4.67 5.54 -15.82
C LEU A 201 -4.71 4.32 -16.73
N SER A 202 -4.55 3.12 -16.17
CA SER A 202 -4.53 1.86 -16.91
C SER A 202 -5.86 1.60 -17.64
N VAL A 203 -6.98 1.69 -16.95
CA VAL A 203 -8.30 1.45 -17.54
C VAL A 203 -8.64 2.51 -18.60
N ASN A 204 -8.33 3.78 -18.34
CA ASN A 204 -8.59 4.84 -19.31
C ASN A 204 -7.66 4.78 -20.53
N ALA A 205 -6.39 4.40 -20.34
CA ALA A 205 -5.49 4.13 -21.45
C ALA A 205 -6.04 3.03 -22.38
N TYR A 206 -6.55 1.94 -21.79
CA TYR A 206 -7.22 0.88 -22.53
C TYR A 206 -8.41 1.42 -23.35
N TYR A 207 -9.29 2.25 -22.76
CA TYR A 207 -10.41 2.84 -23.48
C TYR A 207 -9.96 3.76 -24.62
N ILE A 208 -8.93 4.59 -24.39
CA ILE A 208 -8.40 5.51 -25.39
C ILE A 208 -7.80 4.74 -26.56
N ILE A 209 -7.02 3.67 -26.30
CA ILE A 209 -6.45 2.80 -27.36
C ILE A 209 -7.56 2.14 -28.18
N LYS A 210 -8.62 1.67 -27.51
CA LYS A 210 -9.79 1.07 -28.17
C LYS A 210 -10.78 2.06 -28.76
N LYS A 211 -10.53 3.36 -28.61
CA LYS A 211 -11.42 4.46 -29.03
C LYS A 211 -12.85 4.36 -28.45
N LYS A 212 -12.96 3.85 -27.21
CA LYS A 212 -14.22 3.70 -26.47
C LYS A 212 -14.34 4.74 -25.36
N HIS A 213 -15.54 5.23 -25.10
CA HIS A 213 -15.85 6.13 -23.96
C HIS A 213 -14.91 7.35 -23.83
N LEU A 214 -14.46 7.92 -24.96
CA LEU A 214 -13.41 8.96 -24.99
C LEU A 214 -13.77 10.21 -24.19
N GLU A 215 -15.07 10.56 -24.15
CA GLU A 215 -15.60 11.72 -23.41
C GLU A 215 -15.39 11.61 -21.89
N ILE A 216 -15.31 10.39 -21.37
CA ILE A 216 -15.06 10.08 -19.96
C ILE A 216 -13.58 9.71 -19.76
N ALA A 217 -13.02 8.91 -20.67
CA ALA A 217 -11.68 8.35 -20.52
C ALA A 217 -10.57 9.43 -20.55
N LYS A 218 -10.65 10.41 -21.46
CA LYS A 218 -9.62 11.45 -21.55
C LYS A 218 -9.59 12.38 -20.32
N PRO A 219 -10.73 12.94 -19.84
CA PRO A 219 -10.74 13.72 -18.60
C PRO A 219 -10.32 12.92 -17.37
N SER A 220 -10.82 11.68 -17.23
CA SER A 220 -10.44 10.78 -16.13
C SER A 220 -8.95 10.47 -16.12
N PHE A 221 -8.36 10.20 -17.29
CA PHE A 221 -6.92 10.03 -17.45
C PHE A 221 -6.13 11.25 -16.99
N LYS A 222 -6.55 12.46 -17.41
CA LYS A 222 -5.88 13.70 -17.02
C LYS A 222 -5.90 13.93 -15.52
N ILE A 223 -7.04 13.73 -14.86
CA ILE A 223 -7.16 13.83 -13.40
C ILE A 223 -6.18 12.85 -12.72
N ALA A 224 -6.23 11.59 -13.12
CA ALA A 224 -5.37 10.56 -12.55
C ALA A 224 -3.88 10.82 -12.82
N LEU A 225 -3.51 11.37 -13.99
CA LEU A 225 -2.12 11.71 -14.29
C LEU A 225 -1.60 12.86 -13.42
N ILE A 226 -2.39 13.89 -13.17
CA ILE A 226 -2.01 14.98 -12.26
C ILE A 226 -1.72 14.42 -10.87
N ILE A 227 -2.63 13.59 -10.36
CA ILE A 227 -2.49 12.92 -9.06
C ILE A 227 -1.24 12.03 -9.05
N ALA A 228 -1.07 11.18 -10.06
CA ALA A 228 0.07 10.29 -10.18
C ALA A 228 1.40 11.05 -10.24
N THR A 229 1.46 12.16 -10.99
CA THR A 229 2.67 12.98 -11.09
C THR A 229 3.01 13.60 -9.74
N MET A 230 2.04 14.26 -9.10
CA MET A 230 2.24 14.92 -7.80
C MET A 230 2.73 13.91 -6.75
N PHE A 231 2.05 12.77 -6.64
CA PHE A 231 2.37 11.78 -5.62
C PHE A 231 3.62 10.94 -5.98
N SER A 232 4.02 10.80 -7.23
CA SER A 232 5.30 10.17 -7.57
C SER A 232 6.48 11.00 -7.03
N PHE A 233 6.44 12.32 -7.15
CA PHE A 233 7.48 13.18 -6.53
C PHE A 233 7.38 13.22 -5.00
N ALA A 234 6.17 13.24 -4.45
CA ALA A 234 5.99 13.18 -3.00
C ALA A 234 6.49 11.83 -2.41
N GLN A 235 6.36 10.72 -3.17
CA GLN A 235 6.88 9.41 -2.77
C GLN A 235 8.41 9.41 -2.64
N LEU A 236 9.12 10.14 -3.49
CA LEU A 236 10.57 10.31 -3.36
C LEU A 236 10.94 11.00 -2.04
N ALA A 237 10.23 12.07 -1.68
CA ALA A 237 10.48 12.80 -0.44
C ALA A 237 10.19 11.96 0.81
N THR A 238 9.04 11.25 0.83
CA THR A 238 8.70 10.37 1.96
C THR A 238 9.58 9.12 2.02
N GLY A 239 10.03 8.62 0.87
CA GLY A 239 10.99 7.51 0.80
C GLY A 239 12.34 7.89 1.41
N HIS A 240 12.88 9.07 1.07
CA HIS A 240 14.10 9.58 1.68
C HIS A 240 13.97 9.74 3.20
N LYS A 241 12.86 10.32 3.67
CA LYS A 241 12.58 10.47 5.10
C LYS A 241 12.46 9.12 5.82
N SER A 242 11.84 8.12 5.19
CA SER A 242 11.77 6.75 5.72
C SER A 242 13.16 6.11 5.82
N ALA A 243 14.04 6.32 4.84
CA ALA A 243 15.40 5.81 4.87
C ALA A 243 16.23 6.45 6.00
N ASP A 244 16.10 7.76 6.20
CA ASP A 244 16.70 8.48 7.33
C ASP A 244 16.19 7.93 8.68
N GLY A 245 14.87 7.72 8.82
CA GLY A 245 14.28 7.10 10.01
C GLY A 245 14.79 5.68 10.28
N VAL A 246 14.94 4.85 9.23
CA VAL A 246 15.53 3.51 9.35
C VAL A 246 16.99 3.57 9.74
N SER A 247 17.78 4.50 9.20
CA SER A 247 19.19 4.64 9.55
C SER A 247 19.42 4.93 11.04
N LYS A 248 18.53 5.70 11.64
CA LYS A 248 18.58 6.10 13.06
C LYS A 248 18.04 5.03 14.01
N ASN A 249 16.92 4.40 13.64
CA ASN A 249 16.21 3.51 14.55
C ASN A 249 16.55 2.02 14.35
N GLN A 250 16.96 1.62 13.15
CA GLN A 250 17.25 0.22 12.78
C GLN A 250 18.46 0.14 11.83
N PRO A 251 19.66 0.54 12.25
CA PRO A 251 20.82 0.62 11.36
C PRO A 251 21.25 -0.71 10.76
N ALA A 252 21.06 -1.84 11.46
CA ALA A 252 21.28 -3.18 10.91
C ALA A 252 20.33 -3.48 9.72
N LYS A 253 19.11 -2.98 9.78
CA LYS A 253 18.15 -3.09 8.68
C LYS A 253 18.56 -2.27 7.48
N LEU A 254 19.01 -1.02 7.70
CA LEU A 254 19.52 -0.19 6.61
C LEU A 254 20.71 -0.89 5.92
N ALA A 255 21.67 -1.38 6.69
CA ALA A 255 22.81 -2.09 6.17
C ALA A 255 22.41 -3.34 5.35
N ALA A 256 21.32 -4.04 5.76
CA ALA A 256 20.79 -5.15 4.98
C ALA A 256 20.09 -4.72 3.68
N LEU A 257 19.36 -3.60 3.69
CA LEU A 257 18.71 -3.02 2.50
C LEU A 257 19.73 -2.62 1.44
N GLU A 258 20.89 -2.10 1.86
CA GLU A 258 21.95 -1.62 0.98
C GLU A 258 23.06 -2.67 0.71
N GLY A 259 22.98 -3.85 1.35
CA GLY A 259 24.02 -4.87 1.25
C GLY A 259 25.36 -4.42 1.82
N HIS A 260 25.36 -3.50 2.78
CA HIS A 260 26.54 -2.85 3.36
C HIS A 260 27.05 -3.68 4.54
N TYR A 261 28.15 -4.43 4.35
CA TYR A 261 28.68 -5.34 5.38
C TYR A 261 29.65 -4.67 6.34
N ASP A 262 30.64 -3.96 5.83
CA ASP A 262 31.67 -3.35 6.66
C ASP A 262 31.43 -1.84 6.81
N SER A 263 31.52 -1.35 8.05
CA SER A 263 31.37 0.07 8.34
C SER A 263 32.46 0.86 7.60
N SER A 264 32.10 1.80 6.79
CA SER A 264 33.01 2.58 5.98
C SER A 264 32.62 4.04 5.86
N ALA A 265 33.65 4.93 5.82
CA ALA A 265 33.49 6.28 5.31
C ALA A 265 33.28 6.20 3.78
N ALA A 266 32.54 7.16 3.22
CA ALA A 266 32.22 7.16 1.79
C ALA A 266 31.54 5.85 1.32
N ALA A 267 30.56 5.38 2.09
CA ALA A 267 29.82 4.14 1.79
C ALA A 267 29.16 4.22 0.42
N ASP A 268 29.36 3.17 -0.39
CA ASP A 268 28.80 3.07 -1.73
C ASP A 268 27.29 2.84 -1.69
N MET A 269 26.56 3.43 -2.63
CA MET A 269 25.16 3.13 -2.90
C MET A 269 25.04 2.32 -4.19
N TYR A 270 24.46 1.15 -4.12
CA TYR A 270 24.23 0.32 -5.30
C TYR A 270 22.89 0.69 -5.95
N LEU A 271 22.88 0.88 -7.26
CA LEU A 271 21.66 1.07 -8.04
C LEU A 271 21.04 -0.27 -8.41
N PHE A 272 21.87 -1.22 -8.80
CA PHE A 272 21.53 -2.60 -9.13
C PHE A 272 22.69 -3.49 -8.72
N GLY A 273 22.40 -4.66 -8.21
CA GLY A 273 23.45 -5.59 -7.83
C GLY A 273 22.92 -6.93 -7.33
N TRP A 274 23.88 -7.79 -7.03
CA TRP A 274 23.62 -9.10 -6.43
C TRP A 274 24.51 -9.28 -5.21
N VAL A 275 23.91 -9.51 -4.07
CA VAL A 275 24.62 -9.69 -2.81
C VAL A 275 25.03 -11.14 -2.66
N ASN A 276 26.33 -11.37 -2.49
CA ASN A 276 26.86 -12.69 -2.11
C ASN A 276 27.04 -12.73 -0.58
N ASN A 277 26.17 -13.45 0.10
CA ASN A 277 26.21 -13.56 1.57
C ASN A 277 27.47 -14.28 2.11
N LYS A 278 28.14 -15.10 1.27
CA LYS A 278 29.36 -15.82 1.71
C LYS A 278 30.60 -14.95 1.63
N SER A 279 30.80 -14.24 0.52
CA SER A 279 31.91 -13.29 0.36
C SER A 279 31.64 -11.93 0.98
N GLN A 280 30.39 -11.66 1.40
CA GLN A 280 29.94 -10.37 1.96
C GLN A 280 30.17 -9.19 1.00
N GLU A 281 29.99 -9.44 -0.30
CA GLU A 281 30.22 -8.46 -1.35
C GLU A 281 28.96 -8.27 -2.19
N VAL A 282 28.79 -7.04 -2.69
CA VAL A 282 27.78 -6.71 -3.70
C VAL A 282 28.46 -6.55 -5.06
N LYS A 283 28.02 -7.31 -6.04
CA LYS A 283 28.44 -7.15 -7.45
C LYS A 283 27.36 -6.40 -8.21
N GLY A 284 27.67 -5.20 -8.68
CA GLY A 284 26.66 -4.37 -9.35
C GLY A 284 27.15 -2.98 -9.75
N ILE A 285 26.21 -2.15 -10.17
CA ILE A 285 26.45 -0.75 -10.53
C ILE A 285 26.28 0.09 -9.26
N LYS A 286 27.33 0.81 -8.88
CA LYS A 286 27.37 1.63 -7.67
C LYS A 286 27.68 3.09 -7.92
N ILE A 287 27.25 3.93 -7.01
CA ILE A 287 27.65 5.34 -6.89
C ILE A 287 28.60 5.42 -5.70
N PRO A 288 29.91 5.68 -5.92
CA PRO A 288 30.87 5.79 -4.82
C PRO A 288 30.48 6.88 -3.83
N GLY A 289 30.48 6.54 -2.52
CA GLY A 289 30.07 7.46 -1.45
C GLY A 289 28.60 7.83 -1.45
N GLY A 290 27.79 7.26 -2.35
CA GLY A 290 26.39 7.65 -2.55
C GLY A 290 25.51 7.40 -1.33
N LEU A 291 25.75 6.33 -0.57
CA LEU A 291 24.98 6.02 0.64
C LEU A 291 25.30 7.02 1.76
N SER A 292 26.57 7.35 1.97
CA SER A 292 26.97 8.40 2.94
C SER A 292 26.34 9.75 2.58
N PHE A 293 26.35 10.12 1.29
CA PHE A 293 25.71 11.35 0.83
C PHE A 293 24.20 11.34 1.00
N LEU A 294 23.53 10.23 0.68
CA LEU A 294 22.08 10.09 0.82
C LEU A 294 21.62 10.33 2.27
N LEU A 295 22.36 9.77 3.24
CA LEU A 295 22.00 9.82 4.65
C LEU A 295 22.43 11.13 5.34
N TYR A 296 23.64 11.62 5.04
CA TYR A 296 24.26 12.66 5.82
C TYR A 296 24.57 13.95 5.03
N GLN A 297 24.23 14.02 3.74
CA GLN A 297 24.57 15.11 2.84
C GLN A 297 26.10 15.35 2.77
N ASN A 298 26.86 14.30 3.09
CA ASN A 298 28.34 14.33 3.14
C ASN A 298 28.89 12.97 2.69
N PHE A 299 29.81 12.98 1.74
CA PHE A 299 30.37 11.76 1.16
C PHE A 299 31.35 11.02 2.10
N SER A 300 31.81 11.65 3.17
CA SER A 300 32.85 11.09 4.07
C SER A 300 32.31 10.58 5.41
N THR A 301 31.02 10.81 5.72
CA THR A 301 30.45 10.34 6.99
C THR A 301 30.31 8.82 6.98
N PRO A 302 30.85 8.11 7.99
CA PRO A 302 30.76 6.66 8.03
C PRO A 302 29.33 6.14 8.16
N VAL A 303 29.03 5.07 7.43
CA VAL A 303 27.78 4.31 7.57
C VAL A 303 28.09 3.00 8.27
N THR A 304 27.26 2.64 9.26
CA THR A 304 27.43 1.39 10.03
C THR A 304 27.05 0.19 9.16
N GLY A 305 27.97 -0.77 9.06
CA GLY A 305 27.77 -2.02 8.33
C GLY A 305 27.21 -3.14 9.17
N LEU A 306 26.74 -4.21 8.53
CA LEU A 306 26.15 -5.39 9.18
C LEU A 306 27.10 -6.06 10.17
N ASN A 307 28.42 -6.05 9.90
CA ASN A 307 29.40 -6.68 10.74
C ASN A 307 29.63 -5.99 12.10
N ALA A 308 29.09 -4.77 12.28
CA ALA A 308 29.06 -4.10 13.57
C ALA A 308 28.04 -4.66 14.55
N PHE A 309 27.11 -5.50 14.10
CA PHE A 309 26.06 -6.10 14.92
C PHE A 309 26.36 -7.58 15.17
N LYS A 310 25.86 -8.15 16.27
CA LYS A 310 25.97 -9.57 16.55
C LYS A 310 25.23 -10.39 15.48
N GLN A 311 25.75 -11.56 15.16
CA GLN A 311 25.24 -12.40 14.10
C GLN A 311 23.78 -12.84 14.32
N ASP A 312 23.37 -13.03 15.57
CA ASP A 312 22.04 -13.43 15.98
C ASP A 312 21.04 -12.26 16.10
N GLU A 313 21.51 -11.00 15.92
CA GLU A 313 20.68 -9.79 15.99
C GLU A 313 20.45 -9.14 14.61
N ARG A 314 21.11 -9.63 13.56
CA ARG A 314 21.01 -9.07 12.20
C ARG A 314 20.20 -9.95 11.25
N PRO A 315 19.59 -9.35 10.20
CA PRO A 315 18.91 -10.12 9.16
C PRO A 315 19.85 -11.13 8.49
N THR A 316 19.29 -12.26 8.04
CA THR A 316 20.09 -13.35 7.45
C THR A 316 19.96 -13.45 5.94
N GLN A 317 18.82 -13.02 5.36
CA GLN A 317 18.53 -13.14 3.93
C GLN A 317 18.86 -11.85 3.17
N ILE A 318 20.11 -11.38 3.28
CA ILE A 318 20.51 -10.05 2.83
C ILE A 318 20.23 -9.83 1.35
N ASN A 319 20.55 -10.81 0.48
CA ASN A 319 20.29 -10.64 -0.95
C ASN A 319 18.80 -10.48 -1.27
N ALA A 320 17.92 -11.23 -0.62
CA ALA A 320 16.48 -11.10 -0.84
C ALA A 320 15.96 -9.72 -0.37
N ILE A 321 16.42 -9.25 0.78
CA ILE A 321 16.11 -7.92 1.34
C ILE A 321 16.58 -6.82 0.37
N PHE A 322 17.82 -6.92 -0.08
CA PHE A 322 18.40 -6.00 -1.07
C PHE A 322 17.56 -5.96 -2.36
N GLN A 323 17.21 -7.11 -2.94
CA GLN A 323 16.47 -7.17 -4.20
C GLN A 323 15.08 -6.54 -4.10
N VAL A 324 14.29 -6.88 -3.06
CA VAL A 324 12.93 -6.33 -2.93
C VAL A 324 12.97 -4.81 -2.67
N TYR A 325 13.94 -4.32 -1.92
CA TYR A 325 14.14 -2.90 -1.69
C TYR A 325 14.49 -2.16 -3.00
N HIS A 326 15.43 -2.68 -3.78
CA HIS A 326 15.84 -2.05 -5.05
C HIS A 326 14.76 -2.14 -6.13
N ILE A 327 13.95 -3.21 -6.16
CA ILE A 327 12.78 -3.29 -7.04
C ILE A 327 11.80 -2.17 -6.73
N MET A 328 11.50 -1.92 -5.44
CA MET A 328 10.62 -0.82 -5.03
C MET A 328 11.16 0.53 -5.51
N ILE A 329 12.45 0.81 -5.28
CA ILE A 329 13.08 2.07 -5.70
C ILE A 329 13.08 2.22 -7.22
N ALA A 330 13.48 1.19 -7.95
CA ALA A 330 13.53 1.21 -9.42
C ALA A 330 12.15 1.51 -10.04
N ILE A 331 11.10 0.87 -9.52
CA ILE A 331 9.72 1.16 -9.93
C ILE A 331 9.36 2.61 -9.59
N GLY A 332 9.65 3.09 -8.38
CA GLY A 332 9.38 4.47 -7.97
C GLY A 332 10.02 5.49 -8.91
N MET A 333 11.29 5.32 -9.24
CA MET A 333 12.02 6.19 -10.17
C MET A 333 11.44 6.11 -11.59
N PHE A 334 11.07 4.92 -12.04
CA PHE A 334 10.41 4.74 -13.33
C PHE A 334 9.06 5.48 -13.38
N LEU A 335 8.24 5.41 -12.32
CA LEU A 335 6.94 6.09 -12.25
C LEU A 335 7.10 7.61 -12.26
N ILE A 336 8.12 8.17 -11.61
CA ILE A 336 8.45 9.60 -11.69
C ILE A 336 8.73 10.00 -13.14
N GLY A 337 9.64 9.29 -13.81
CA GLY A 337 9.98 9.57 -15.21
C GLY A 337 8.78 9.44 -16.16
N LEU A 338 7.99 8.37 -16.00
CA LEU A 338 6.80 8.08 -16.80
C LEU A 338 5.74 9.20 -16.67
N THR A 339 5.42 9.58 -15.43
CA THR A 339 4.37 10.58 -15.16
C THR A 339 4.82 12.00 -15.54
N ALA A 340 6.09 12.35 -15.29
CA ALA A 340 6.67 13.62 -15.69
C ALA A 340 6.67 13.79 -17.23
N TYR A 341 7.11 12.75 -17.95
CA TYR A 341 7.10 12.76 -19.42
C TYR A 341 5.68 12.82 -19.99
N ALA A 342 4.74 12.06 -19.42
CA ALA A 342 3.34 12.09 -19.85
C ALA A 342 2.68 13.45 -19.57
N SER A 343 2.98 14.07 -18.43
CA SER A 343 2.48 15.42 -18.09
C SER A 343 3.02 16.48 -19.03
N TRP A 344 4.29 16.39 -19.42
CA TRP A 344 4.88 17.26 -20.44
C TRP A 344 4.18 17.08 -21.80
N LEU A 345 3.86 15.84 -22.20
CA LEU A 345 3.14 15.56 -23.45
C LEU A 345 1.68 16.04 -23.41
N ILE A 346 1.00 16.02 -22.24
CA ILE A 346 -0.34 16.64 -22.09
C ILE A 346 -0.25 18.14 -22.32
N TYR A 347 0.74 18.80 -21.71
CA TYR A 347 0.96 20.24 -21.92
C TYR A 347 1.19 20.57 -23.38
N LYS A 348 1.89 19.72 -24.14
CA LYS A 348 2.08 19.85 -25.60
C LYS A 348 0.87 19.40 -26.45
N GLY A 349 -0.21 18.89 -25.83
CA GLY A 349 -1.39 18.38 -26.54
C GLY A 349 -1.18 17.05 -27.29
N LYS A 350 -0.03 16.37 -27.10
CA LYS A 350 0.41 15.22 -27.93
C LYS A 350 0.28 13.85 -27.25
N LEU A 351 -0.10 13.78 -25.96
CA LEU A 351 -0.10 12.51 -25.21
C LEU A 351 -0.97 11.44 -25.87
N PHE A 352 -2.21 11.77 -26.23
CA PHE A 352 -3.18 10.82 -26.74
C PHE A 352 -2.90 10.32 -28.15
N GLU A 353 -1.92 10.92 -28.84
CA GLU A 353 -1.40 10.46 -30.13
C GLU A 353 -0.30 9.40 -29.97
N LYS A 354 0.35 9.32 -28.80
CA LYS A 354 1.46 8.40 -28.50
C LYS A 354 0.95 7.04 -28.06
N LYS A 355 0.59 6.20 -29.02
CA LYS A 355 0.00 4.88 -28.76
C LYS A 355 0.89 3.97 -27.89
N TRP A 356 2.22 3.99 -28.11
CA TRP A 356 3.17 3.22 -27.31
C TRP A 356 3.13 3.60 -25.83
N LEU A 357 3.01 4.90 -25.52
CA LEU A 357 2.96 5.39 -24.14
C LEU A 357 1.64 5.00 -23.46
N LEU A 358 0.53 5.08 -24.21
CA LEU A 358 -0.76 4.57 -23.70
C LEU A 358 -0.73 3.05 -23.46
N GLN A 359 0.03 2.27 -24.23
CA GLN A 359 0.25 0.85 -23.97
C GLN A 359 1.00 0.63 -22.65
N ILE A 360 2.05 1.43 -22.37
CA ILE A 360 2.74 1.39 -21.07
C ILE A 360 1.74 1.68 -19.95
N PHE A 361 0.94 2.74 -20.07
CA PHE A 361 -0.08 3.06 -19.05
C PHE A 361 -1.13 1.95 -18.89
N ALA A 362 -1.53 1.26 -19.95
CA ALA A 362 -2.50 0.17 -19.85
C ALA A 362 -2.02 -0.98 -18.95
N TRP A 363 -0.71 -1.20 -18.85
CA TRP A 363 -0.11 -2.22 -17.98
C TRP A 363 0.43 -1.66 -16.66
N SER A 364 0.48 -0.36 -16.50
CA SER A 364 1.15 0.29 -15.36
C SER A 364 0.44 0.08 -14.01
N VAL A 365 -0.79 -0.43 -13.98
CA VAL A 365 -1.50 -0.76 -12.73
C VAL A 365 -0.71 -1.73 -11.85
N PHE A 366 0.11 -2.61 -12.44
CA PHE A 366 0.90 -3.58 -11.69
C PHE A 366 2.11 -2.95 -10.96
N LEU A 367 2.64 -1.84 -11.47
CA LEU A 367 3.88 -1.26 -10.97
C LEU A 367 3.77 -0.75 -9.52
N PRO A 368 2.79 0.10 -9.15
CA PRO A 368 2.63 0.48 -7.75
C PRO A 368 2.30 -0.69 -6.83
N GLN A 369 1.56 -1.70 -7.33
CA GLN A 369 1.26 -2.91 -6.55
C GLN A 369 2.52 -3.70 -6.23
N ILE A 370 3.38 -3.93 -7.23
CA ILE A 370 4.66 -4.61 -7.03
C ILE A 370 5.56 -3.80 -6.09
N ALA A 371 5.63 -2.47 -6.24
CA ALA A 371 6.42 -1.61 -5.38
C ALA A 371 5.95 -1.64 -3.92
N ASN A 372 4.63 -1.58 -3.68
CA ASN A 372 4.05 -1.66 -2.34
C ASN A 372 4.34 -3.02 -1.68
N GLN A 373 4.18 -4.12 -2.42
CA GLN A 373 4.52 -5.46 -1.92
C GLN A 373 6.02 -5.59 -1.61
N ALA A 374 6.88 -5.14 -2.53
CA ALA A 374 8.32 -5.19 -2.36
C ALA A 374 8.78 -4.34 -1.16
N GLY A 375 8.20 -3.15 -0.97
CA GLY A 375 8.46 -2.30 0.19
C GLY A 375 8.05 -2.94 1.50
N TRP A 376 6.88 -3.60 1.54
CA TRP A 376 6.44 -4.33 2.72
C TRP A 376 7.37 -5.51 3.03
N PHE A 377 7.74 -6.33 2.03
CA PHE A 377 8.71 -7.41 2.22
C PHE A 377 10.06 -6.89 2.72
N ALA A 378 10.57 -5.80 2.15
CA ALA A 378 11.81 -5.16 2.59
C ALA A 378 11.73 -4.74 4.07
N ALA A 379 10.60 -4.17 4.49
CA ALA A 379 10.37 -3.73 5.86
C ALA A 379 10.35 -4.89 6.85
N GLU A 380 9.63 -5.99 6.54
CA GLU A 380 9.42 -7.10 7.45
C GLU A 380 10.57 -8.10 7.47
N MET A 381 11.18 -8.39 6.33
CA MET A 381 12.38 -9.23 6.26
C MET A 381 13.60 -8.53 6.88
N GLY A 382 13.70 -7.21 6.68
CA GLY A 382 14.78 -6.39 7.26
C GLY A 382 14.69 -6.22 8.78
N ARG A 383 13.53 -6.50 9.41
CA ARG A 383 13.38 -6.49 10.87
C ARG A 383 13.85 -7.78 11.51
N GLN A 384 13.93 -8.88 10.78
CA GLN A 384 14.34 -10.16 11.36
C GLN A 384 15.73 -10.07 12.02
N PRO A 385 15.94 -10.83 13.13
CA PRO A 385 15.14 -11.93 13.67
C PRO A 385 14.00 -11.49 14.60
N TRP A 386 13.67 -10.24 14.67
CA TRP A 386 12.69 -9.67 15.60
C TRP A 386 11.28 -9.63 15.00
N VAL A 387 10.27 -10.07 15.74
CA VAL A 387 8.86 -9.77 15.43
C VAL A 387 8.44 -8.45 16.09
N VAL A 388 9.01 -8.12 17.27
CA VAL A 388 9.00 -6.78 17.86
C VAL A 388 10.45 -6.39 18.13
N TYR A 389 10.93 -5.35 17.47
CA TYR A 389 12.35 -5.00 17.44
C TYR A 389 12.94 -4.81 18.85
N GLY A 390 14.00 -5.58 19.15
CA GLY A 390 14.68 -5.56 20.43
C GLY A 390 13.93 -6.21 21.62
N LEU A 391 12.67 -6.66 21.44
CA LEU A 391 11.83 -7.13 22.54
C LEU A 391 11.43 -8.61 22.40
N LEU A 392 10.95 -9.01 21.21
CA LEU A 392 10.45 -10.36 20.98
C LEU A 392 11.02 -10.91 19.67
N ARG A 393 11.69 -12.05 19.76
CA ARG A 393 12.18 -12.76 18.56
C ARG A 393 11.05 -13.49 17.86
N THR A 394 11.16 -13.63 16.56
CA THR A 394 10.17 -14.35 15.74
C THR A 394 10.04 -15.82 16.15
N SER A 395 11.15 -16.46 16.52
CA SER A 395 11.17 -17.84 17.05
C SER A 395 10.34 -18.03 18.31
N ASP A 396 10.26 -17.00 19.16
CA ASP A 396 9.59 -17.06 20.46
C ASP A 396 8.12 -16.64 20.38
N ALA A 397 7.70 -16.15 19.22
CA ALA A 397 6.39 -15.56 18.96
C ALA A 397 5.32 -16.57 18.52
N LEU A 398 5.73 -17.77 18.13
CA LEU A 398 4.87 -18.80 17.58
C LEU A 398 3.94 -19.45 18.62
N SER A 399 2.80 -19.92 18.14
CA SER A 399 1.90 -20.78 18.91
C SER A 399 2.56 -22.12 19.22
N LYS A 400 2.61 -22.50 20.49
CA LYS A 400 3.25 -23.74 20.92
C LYS A 400 2.48 -25.02 20.54
N SER A 401 1.17 -24.89 20.34
CA SER A 401 0.27 -26.03 20.03
C SER A 401 0.20 -26.35 18.53
N VAL A 402 0.71 -25.48 17.64
CA VAL A 402 0.57 -25.64 16.20
C VAL A 402 1.73 -26.44 15.61
N LYS A 403 1.39 -27.45 14.82
CA LYS A 403 2.35 -28.35 14.15
C LYS A 403 2.50 -27.99 12.66
N ALA A 404 3.65 -28.29 12.07
CA ALA A 404 3.96 -28.00 10.67
C ALA A 404 2.91 -28.52 9.67
N ASN A 405 2.40 -29.74 9.87
CA ASN A 405 1.37 -30.33 9.00
C ASN A 405 0.03 -29.57 9.05
N GLN A 406 -0.33 -28.97 10.18
CA GLN A 406 -1.54 -28.14 10.30
C GLN A 406 -1.38 -26.84 9.53
N ILE A 407 -0.18 -26.24 9.56
CA ILE A 407 0.12 -25.03 8.79
C ILE A 407 0.11 -25.34 7.29
N ILE A 408 0.69 -26.46 6.85
CA ILE A 408 0.65 -26.88 5.45
C ILE A 408 -0.80 -27.05 4.98
N PHE A 409 -1.64 -27.72 5.78
CA PHE A 409 -3.06 -27.88 5.45
C PHE A 409 -3.78 -26.55 5.32
N SER A 410 -3.61 -25.63 6.29
CA SER A 410 -4.24 -24.32 6.26
C SER A 410 -3.69 -23.45 5.11
N LEU A 411 -2.40 -23.54 4.80
CA LEU A 411 -1.78 -22.84 3.68
C LEU A 411 -2.37 -23.27 2.32
N ILE A 412 -2.57 -24.58 2.13
CA ILE A 412 -3.24 -25.11 0.93
C ILE A 412 -4.68 -24.62 0.85
N LEU A 413 -5.43 -24.69 1.96
CA LEU A 413 -6.82 -24.23 2.02
C LEU A 413 -6.94 -22.74 1.69
N PHE A 414 -6.13 -21.89 2.33
CA PHE A 414 -6.10 -20.45 2.04
C PHE A 414 -5.65 -20.17 0.62
N GLY A 415 -4.68 -20.92 0.08
CA GLY A 415 -4.25 -20.81 -1.30
C GLY A 415 -5.41 -21.06 -2.29
N LEU A 416 -6.21 -22.08 -2.06
CA LEU A 416 -7.39 -22.36 -2.90
C LEU A 416 -8.47 -21.28 -2.77
N VAL A 417 -8.75 -20.81 -1.55
CA VAL A 417 -9.74 -19.73 -1.30
C VAL A 417 -9.27 -18.44 -1.96
N TYR A 418 -8.02 -18.03 -1.75
CA TYR A 418 -7.49 -16.78 -2.32
C TYR A 418 -7.38 -16.84 -3.83
N LEU A 419 -6.99 -17.97 -4.41
CA LEU A 419 -7.02 -18.15 -5.86
C LEU A 419 -8.44 -17.98 -6.41
N THR A 420 -9.43 -18.58 -5.75
CA THR A 420 -10.85 -18.46 -6.14
C THR A 420 -11.32 -17.01 -6.05
N LEU A 421 -11.03 -16.31 -4.95
CA LEU A 421 -11.36 -14.90 -4.77
C LEU A 421 -10.66 -14.01 -5.79
N PHE A 422 -9.40 -14.29 -6.10
CA PHE A 422 -8.64 -13.53 -7.10
C PHE A 422 -9.21 -13.72 -8.51
N VAL A 423 -9.51 -14.94 -8.91
CA VAL A 423 -10.15 -15.24 -10.20
C VAL A 423 -11.51 -14.56 -10.29
N LEU A 424 -12.31 -14.62 -9.23
CA LEU A 424 -13.61 -13.94 -9.16
C LEU A 424 -13.45 -12.42 -9.26
N PHE A 425 -12.49 -11.85 -8.54
CA PHE A 425 -12.17 -10.42 -8.61
C PHE A 425 -11.81 -9.98 -10.02
N ILE A 426 -10.87 -10.67 -10.65
CA ILE A 426 -10.43 -10.35 -12.02
C ILE A 426 -11.58 -10.52 -13.02
N TYR A 427 -12.39 -11.57 -12.88
CA TYR A 427 -13.58 -11.78 -13.72
C TYR A 427 -14.58 -10.62 -13.59
N LEU A 428 -14.95 -10.24 -12.35
CA LEU A 428 -15.90 -9.16 -12.10
C LEU A 428 -15.35 -7.80 -12.51
N LEU A 429 -14.09 -7.51 -12.24
CA LEU A 429 -13.41 -6.29 -12.66
C LEU A 429 -13.38 -6.18 -14.19
N ASN A 430 -12.97 -7.24 -14.88
CA ASN A 430 -12.96 -7.30 -16.34
C ASN A 430 -14.38 -7.12 -16.94
N LYS A 431 -15.40 -7.74 -16.34
CA LYS A 431 -16.80 -7.55 -16.73
C LYS A 431 -17.24 -6.08 -16.61
N LYS A 432 -16.90 -5.42 -15.48
CA LYS A 432 -17.20 -3.99 -15.28
C LYS A 432 -16.45 -3.10 -16.28
N ILE A 433 -15.17 -3.36 -16.53
CA ILE A 433 -14.36 -2.60 -17.49
C ILE A 433 -14.87 -2.81 -18.92
N LYS A 434 -15.23 -4.05 -19.31
CA LYS A 434 -15.78 -4.32 -20.66
C LYS A 434 -17.12 -3.67 -20.90
N HIS A 435 -17.99 -3.63 -19.87
CA HIS A 435 -19.27 -2.94 -19.94
C HIS A 435 -19.07 -1.41 -20.06
N GLY A 436 -18.10 -0.86 -19.34
CA GLY A 436 -17.73 0.54 -19.37
C GLY A 436 -18.74 1.47 -18.69
N PRO A 437 -18.46 2.78 -18.70
CA PRO A 437 -19.40 3.80 -18.25
C PRO A 437 -20.59 3.93 -19.22
N VAL A 438 -21.73 4.36 -18.69
CA VAL A 438 -22.93 4.63 -19.51
C VAL A 438 -22.63 5.75 -20.52
N PRO A 439 -22.95 5.57 -21.82
CA PRO A 439 -22.71 6.62 -22.82
C PRO A 439 -23.47 7.91 -22.51
N LEU A 440 -22.80 9.06 -22.59
CA LEU A 440 -23.43 10.37 -22.31
C LEU A 440 -24.64 10.66 -23.20
N LYS A 441 -24.59 10.25 -24.45
CA LYS A 441 -25.69 10.43 -25.41
C LYS A 441 -26.99 9.78 -24.96
N SER A 442 -26.94 8.52 -24.48
CA SER A 442 -28.13 7.81 -24.00
C SER A 442 -28.76 8.44 -22.75
N ILE A 443 -28.01 9.27 -22.05
CA ILE A 443 -28.44 9.95 -20.84
C ILE A 443 -29.09 11.28 -21.22
N MET A 444 -28.52 12.02 -22.15
CA MET A 444 -29.12 13.26 -22.66
C MET A 444 -30.48 12.96 -23.33
N ASP A 445 -30.56 11.87 -24.09
CA ASP A 445 -31.81 11.41 -24.69
C ASP A 445 -32.88 11.05 -23.63
N ASN A 446 -32.48 10.48 -22.50
CA ASN A 446 -33.37 10.19 -21.37
C ASN A 446 -33.79 11.43 -20.56
N TYR A 447 -32.98 12.47 -20.52
CA TYR A 447 -33.34 13.75 -19.89
C TYR A 447 -34.31 14.53 -20.75
N SER A 448 -34.07 14.65 -22.06
CA SER A 448 -35.00 15.32 -23.00
C SER A 448 -36.37 14.64 -23.03
N ASN A 449 -36.40 13.30 -23.08
CA ASN A 449 -37.65 12.53 -23.02
C ASN A 449 -38.40 12.64 -21.67
N ARG A 450 -37.72 12.99 -20.57
CA ARG A 450 -38.37 13.26 -19.27
C ARG A 450 -38.95 14.67 -19.22
N GLU A 451 -38.24 15.64 -19.75
CA GLU A 451 -38.77 17.02 -19.83
C GLU A 451 -39.99 17.11 -20.76
N GLU A 452 -39.98 16.39 -21.88
CA GLU A 452 -41.16 16.30 -22.76
C GLU A 452 -42.36 15.63 -22.05
N ARG A 453 -42.16 14.66 -21.15
CA ARG A 453 -43.24 14.00 -20.38
C ARG A 453 -43.77 14.80 -19.18
N ILE A 454 -43.03 15.80 -18.73
CA ILE A 454 -43.44 16.69 -17.61
C ILE A 454 -44.17 17.94 -18.17
N ASN A 455 -43.97 18.26 -19.45
CA ASN A 455 -44.58 19.37 -20.12
C ASN A 455 -45.85 19.00 -20.94
N ILE A 456 -46.30 17.75 -20.82
CA ILE A 456 -47.61 17.23 -21.26
C ILE A 456 -48.47 16.95 -20.01
#